data_ce14fd185a4928acda7919166b31e402
#
_entry.id   ce14fd185a4928acda7919166b31e402
#
_cell.length_a   1.000
_cell.length_b   1.000
_cell.length_c   1.000
_cell.angle_alpha   90.00
_cell.angle_beta   90.00
_cell.angle_gamma   90.00
#
_symmetry.space_group_name_H-M   'P 1'
#
loop_
_entity.id
_entity.type
_entity.pdbx_description
1 polymer ?
#
loop_
_entity_poly.entity_id
_entity_poly.type
_entity_poly.pdbx_seq_one_letter_code
_entity_poly.pdbx_strand_id
1 'polypeptide(L)'
;MPFFDPQKLSAWSGGSWVGEPPASINGFCFDARQIQPGQCFVALSGGAGDGHDFIEQAAKGGAVAALVEQAQELSLPQLQVADSLAALGMIAAAVRRQFTQPVVAVTGSCGKTSTKEMLRCILGDTCHATAGNWNNLIGVPMTLFGLDPSCQDFAVIEAGINQSGEMAALGQMIRADLNVLTNIGAAHLELLGSEANIAAEKSLLVRHAAQDSPLILPAEALGYPAYAALADRAIVLLSEGEPVPALPVRKMVYYKIVEQTLCLGSQSY
;
A
#
# COMPACT_ATOMS: atom_id res chain seq x y z
N MET A 1 -8.74 -13.48 -11.11
CA MET A 1 -8.97 -12.52 -10.02
C MET A 1 -9.83 -13.21 -8.97
N PRO A 2 -9.56 -13.05 -7.69
CA PRO A 2 -10.38 -13.62 -6.63
C PRO A 2 -11.81 -13.05 -6.68
N PHE A 3 -12.80 -13.90 -6.44
CA PHE A 3 -14.17 -13.46 -6.25
C PHE A 3 -14.37 -13.00 -4.81
N PHE A 4 -15.04 -11.86 -4.63
CA PHE A 4 -15.37 -11.33 -3.32
C PHE A 4 -16.79 -11.78 -2.92
N ASP A 5 -16.86 -12.34 -1.72
CA ASP A 5 -18.13 -12.71 -1.08
C ASP A 5 -18.79 -11.45 -0.51
N PRO A 6 -19.98 -11.07 -0.95
CA PRO A 6 -20.65 -9.85 -0.47
C PRO A 6 -20.92 -9.82 1.05
N GLN A 7 -21.13 -10.96 1.68
CA GLN A 7 -21.30 -11.04 3.13
C GLN A 7 -20.00 -10.68 3.87
N LYS A 8 -18.86 -11.16 3.35
CA LYS A 8 -17.56 -10.78 3.89
C LYS A 8 -17.27 -9.29 3.70
N LEU A 9 -17.67 -8.71 2.56
CA LEU A 9 -17.48 -7.27 2.31
C LEU A 9 -18.22 -6.42 3.33
N SER A 10 -19.46 -6.74 3.65
CA SER A 10 -20.22 -6.07 4.71
C SER A 10 -19.50 -6.17 6.06
N ALA A 11 -19.08 -7.38 6.45
CA ALA A 11 -18.36 -7.59 7.70
C ALA A 11 -17.00 -6.85 7.77
N TRP A 12 -16.26 -6.79 6.65
CA TRP A 12 -14.96 -6.13 6.60
C TRP A 12 -15.02 -4.61 6.55
N SER A 13 -16.04 -4.06 5.88
CA SER A 13 -16.23 -2.61 5.73
C SER A 13 -16.99 -1.98 6.89
N GLY A 14 -17.68 -2.80 7.72
CA GLY A 14 -18.63 -2.32 8.71
C GLY A 14 -19.92 -1.76 8.09
N GLY A 15 -20.17 -2.00 6.81
CA GLY A 15 -21.31 -1.51 6.06
C GLY A 15 -22.52 -2.47 6.09
N SER A 16 -23.63 -1.97 5.56
CA SER A 16 -24.87 -2.72 5.43
C SER A 16 -25.37 -2.70 3.99
N TRP A 17 -25.88 -3.82 3.52
CA TRP A 17 -26.48 -3.90 2.18
C TRP A 17 -27.85 -3.25 2.14
N VAL A 18 -28.05 -2.39 1.14
CA VAL A 18 -29.35 -1.87 0.70
C VAL A 18 -29.69 -2.58 -0.60
N GLY A 19 -30.80 -3.33 -0.60
CA GLY A 19 -31.13 -4.29 -1.67
C GLY A 19 -30.52 -5.67 -1.44
N GLU A 20 -30.87 -6.63 -2.29
CA GLU A 20 -30.35 -8.00 -2.22
C GLU A 20 -28.90 -8.05 -2.75
N PRO A 21 -27.92 -8.49 -1.93
CA PRO A 21 -26.53 -8.52 -2.37
C PRO A 21 -26.35 -9.44 -3.61
N PRO A 22 -25.40 -9.13 -4.52
CA PRO A 22 -25.11 -10.00 -5.65
C PRO A 22 -24.51 -11.34 -5.17
N ALA A 23 -24.55 -12.36 -6.01
CA ALA A 23 -23.97 -13.68 -5.68
C ALA A 23 -22.43 -13.61 -5.49
N SER A 24 -21.76 -12.75 -6.25
CA SER A 24 -20.31 -12.51 -6.17
C SER A 24 -19.93 -11.18 -6.80
N ILE A 25 -18.74 -10.69 -6.44
CA ILE A 25 -18.14 -9.47 -6.99
C ILE A 25 -16.75 -9.81 -7.52
N ASN A 26 -16.45 -9.41 -8.78
CA ASN A 26 -15.21 -9.74 -9.47
C ASN A 26 -14.07 -8.75 -9.24
N GLY A 27 -14.32 -7.68 -8.48
CA GLY A 27 -13.35 -6.62 -8.22
C GLY A 27 -14.05 -5.28 -7.99
N PHE A 28 -13.25 -4.24 -7.91
CA PHE A 28 -13.70 -2.88 -7.62
C PHE A 28 -13.25 -1.93 -8.73
N CYS A 29 -14.05 -0.89 -8.98
CA CYS A 29 -13.71 0.18 -9.90
C CYS A 29 -14.29 1.50 -9.39
N PHE A 30 -13.54 2.60 -9.47
CA PHE A 30 -13.97 3.94 -9.05
C PHE A 30 -14.18 4.90 -10.24
N ASP A 31 -13.94 4.43 -11.50
CA ASP A 31 -14.25 5.17 -12.72
C ASP A 31 -15.38 4.45 -13.47
N ALA A 32 -16.60 5.04 -13.44
CA ALA A 32 -17.79 4.45 -14.08
C ALA A 32 -17.63 4.21 -15.59
N ARG A 33 -16.68 4.90 -16.26
CA ARG A 33 -16.37 4.71 -17.68
C ARG A 33 -15.56 3.46 -17.96
N GLN A 34 -14.87 2.95 -16.94
CA GLN A 34 -13.96 1.80 -17.02
C GLN A 34 -14.52 0.55 -16.32
N ILE A 35 -15.73 0.64 -15.75
CA ILE A 35 -16.36 -0.47 -15.05
C ILE A 35 -16.48 -1.70 -15.95
N GLN A 36 -16.16 -2.84 -15.42
CA GLN A 36 -16.32 -4.12 -16.11
C GLN A 36 -17.49 -4.92 -15.50
N PRO A 37 -18.18 -5.76 -16.30
CA PRO A 37 -19.25 -6.60 -15.78
C PRO A 37 -18.82 -7.44 -14.58
N GLY A 38 -19.64 -7.44 -13.53
CA GLY A 38 -19.39 -8.17 -12.31
C GLY A 38 -18.59 -7.39 -11.24
N GLN A 39 -18.12 -6.18 -11.53
CA GLN A 39 -17.43 -5.33 -10.54
C GLN A 39 -18.40 -4.56 -9.63
N CYS A 40 -17.89 -4.19 -8.44
CA CYS A 40 -18.51 -3.21 -7.56
C CYS A 40 -17.96 -1.81 -7.88
N PHE A 41 -18.84 -0.87 -8.15
CA PHE A 41 -18.47 0.53 -8.30
C PHE A 41 -18.24 1.15 -6.92
N VAL A 42 -17.16 1.91 -6.76
CA VAL A 42 -16.84 2.63 -5.51
C VAL A 42 -17.14 4.10 -5.71
N ALA A 43 -18.21 4.60 -5.09
CA ALA A 43 -18.57 6.01 -5.13
C ALA A 43 -17.69 6.77 -4.13
N LEU A 44 -16.63 7.38 -4.63
CA LEU A 44 -15.73 8.23 -3.83
C LEU A 44 -16.20 9.68 -3.93
N SER A 45 -16.35 10.34 -2.78
CA SER A 45 -16.65 11.76 -2.69
C SER A 45 -15.35 12.55 -2.54
N GLY A 46 -15.22 13.68 -3.28
CA GLY A 46 -14.08 14.61 -3.15
C GLY A 46 -13.51 15.10 -4.47
N GLY A 47 -12.66 16.12 -4.41
CA GLY A 47 -11.93 16.67 -5.57
C GLY A 47 -12.83 17.28 -6.64
N ALA A 48 -12.90 16.66 -7.79
CA ALA A 48 -13.59 17.19 -8.99
C ALA A 48 -15.09 16.80 -9.09
N GLY A 49 -15.68 16.06 -8.11
CA GLY A 49 -17.08 15.65 -8.16
C GLY A 49 -17.45 14.63 -7.10
N ASP A 50 -18.74 14.27 -7.06
CA ASP A 50 -19.25 13.21 -6.21
C ASP A 50 -19.43 11.92 -7.02
N GLY A 51 -18.77 10.86 -6.59
CA GLY A 51 -18.87 9.53 -7.22
C GLY A 51 -20.31 8.99 -7.24
N HIS A 52 -21.15 9.43 -6.31
CA HIS A 52 -22.56 9.04 -6.26
C HIS A 52 -23.36 9.45 -7.51
N ASP A 53 -22.95 10.52 -8.20
CA ASP A 53 -23.57 10.97 -9.46
C ASP A 53 -23.38 9.98 -10.62
N PHE A 54 -22.44 9.06 -10.49
CA PHE A 54 -22.05 8.11 -11.55
C PHE A 54 -22.55 6.67 -11.31
N ILE A 55 -23.32 6.41 -10.26
CA ILE A 55 -23.80 5.04 -9.92
C ILE A 55 -24.69 4.47 -11.06
N GLU A 56 -25.58 5.28 -11.62
CA GLU A 56 -26.40 4.82 -12.76
C GLU A 56 -25.56 4.50 -14.00
N GLN A 57 -24.53 5.29 -14.26
CA GLN A 57 -23.62 5.02 -15.37
C GLN A 57 -22.85 3.70 -15.13
N ALA A 58 -22.37 3.48 -13.92
CA ALA A 58 -21.71 2.23 -13.56
C ALA A 58 -22.65 1.03 -13.69
N ALA A 59 -23.92 1.16 -13.25
CA ALA A 59 -24.93 0.10 -13.42
C ALA A 59 -25.15 -0.24 -14.88
N LYS A 60 -25.26 0.76 -15.78
CA LYS A 60 -25.37 0.57 -17.24
C LYS A 60 -24.11 -0.07 -17.85
N GLY A 61 -22.95 0.16 -17.23
CA GLY A 61 -21.66 -0.44 -17.61
C GLY A 61 -21.46 -1.87 -17.11
N GLY A 62 -22.39 -2.44 -16.33
CA GLY A 62 -22.36 -3.79 -15.85
C GLY A 62 -21.87 -3.95 -14.41
N ALA A 63 -21.84 -2.88 -13.60
CA ALA A 63 -21.66 -3.00 -12.16
C ALA A 63 -22.75 -3.90 -11.56
N VAL A 64 -22.37 -4.78 -10.65
CA VAL A 64 -23.31 -5.67 -9.93
C VAL A 64 -23.66 -5.14 -8.54
N ALA A 65 -22.90 -4.15 -8.05
CA ALA A 65 -23.11 -3.46 -6.80
C ALA A 65 -22.41 -2.09 -6.82
N ALA A 66 -22.75 -1.23 -5.84
CA ALA A 66 -22.00 -0.03 -5.54
C ALA A 66 -21.66 0.04 -4.04
N LEU A 67 -20.45 0.54 -3.71
CA LEU A 67 -20.04 0.92 -2.36
C LEU A 67 -20.26 2.42 -2.23
N VAL A 68 -21.09 2.84 -1.28
CA VAL A 68 -21.63 4.19 -1.21
C VAL A 68 -21.69 4.72 0.23
N GLU A 69 -21.62 6.02 0.42
CA GLU A 69 -21.89 6.66 1.71
C GLU A 69 -23.38 6.95 1.90
N GLN A 70 -24.06 7.29 0.81
CA GLN A 70 -25.49 7.55 0.79
C GLN A 70 -26.17 6.65 -0.25
N ALA A 71 -27.04 5.77 0.21
CA ALA A 71 -27.80 4.92 -0.69
C ALA A 71 -28.81 5.74 -1.50
N GLN A 72 -28.94 5.40 -2.78
CA GLN A 72 -29.87 6.01 -3.72
C GLN A 72 -31.01 5.05 -4.06
N GLU A 73 -32.16 5.59 -4.48
CA GLU A 73 -33.30 4.79 -4.94
C GLU A 73 -33.04 4.17 -6.32
N LEU A 74 -32.19 3.14 -6.35
CA LEU A 74 -31.78 2.42 -7.56
C LEU A 74 -31.97 0.92 -7.37
N SER A 75 -32.16 0.20 -8.47
CA SER A 75 -32.26 -1.27 -8.47
C SER A 75 -30.92 -1.96 -8.22
N LEU A 76 -29.79 -1.25 -8.38
CA LEU A 76 -28.45 -1.77 -8.11
C LEU A 76 -28.24 -1.96 -6.60
N PRO A 77 -27.85 -3.15 -6.11
CA PRO A 77 -27.50 -3.36 -4.72
C PRO A 77 -26.38 -2.42 -4.26
N GLN A 78 -26.51 -1.85 -3.06
CA GLN A 78 -25.58 -0.88 -2.55
C GLN A 78 -25.06 -1.31 -1.18
N LEU A 79 -23.75 -1.36 -1.02
CA LEU A 79 -23.08 -1.54 0.27
C LEU A 79 -22.87 -0.15 0.87
N GLN A 80 -23.76 0.23 1.80
CA GLN A 80 -23.70 1.52 2.46
C GLN A 80 -22.72 1.49 3.62
N VAL A 81 -21.80 2.45 3.64
CA VAL A 81 -20.72 2.63 4.62
C VAL A 81 -20.66 4.07 5.11
N ALA A 82 -19.96 4.33 6.20
CA ALA A 82 -19.78 5.68 6.73
C ALA A 82 -18.83 6.55 5.89
N ASP A 83 -17.80 5.93 5.29
CA ASP A 83 -16.76 6.56 4.46
C ASP A 83 -16.30 5.53 3.45
N SER A 84 -16.49 5.82 2.17
CA SER A 84 -16.18 4.90 1.06
C SER A 84 -14.68 4.62 0.92
N LEU A 85 -13.83 5.62 1.17
CA LEU A 85 -12.38 5.46 1.08
C LEU A 85 -11.84 4.62 2.24
N ALA A 86 -12.31 4.90 3.46
CA ALA A 86 -11.95 4.11 4.63
C ALA A 86 -12.43 2.65 4.51
N ALA A 87 -13.66 2.44 4.04
CA ALA A 87 -14.22 1.11 3.81
C ALA A 87 -13.42 0.32 2.76
N LEU A 88 -13.02 0.97 1.67
CA LEU A 88 -12.14 0.37 0.66
C LEU A 88 -10.82 -0.11 1.29
N GLY A 89 -10.21 0.71 2.15
CA GLY A 89 -9.00 0.37 2.90
C GLY A 89 -9.21 -0.80 3.88
N MET A 90 -10.33 -0.84 4.59
CA MET A 90 -10.67 -1.94 5.51
C MET A 90 -10.85 -3.28 4.77
N ILE A 91 -11.53 -3.26 3.62
CA ILE A 91 -11.67 -4.42 2.74
C ILE A 91 -10.29 -4.89 2.24
N ALA A 92 -9.45 -3.96 1.77
CA ALA A 92 -8.10 -4.27 1.30
C ALA A 92 -7.21 -4.87 2.41
N ALA A 93 -7.28 -4.34 3.61
CA ALA A 93 -6.59 -4.89 4.77
C ALA A 93 -7.07 -6.32 5.12
N ALA A 94 -8.37 -6.61 4.93
CA ALA A 94 -8.92 -7.93 5.15
C ALA A 94 -8.46 -8.93 4.08
N VAL A 95 -8.37 -8.52 2.82
CA VAL A 95 -7.78 -9.31 1.73
C VAL A 95 -6.30 -9.58 2.00
N ARG A 96 -5.52 -8.54 2.36
CA ARG A 96 -4.10 -8.69 2.71
C ARG A 96 -3.87 -9.74 3.82
N ARG A 97 -4.74 -9.78 4.83
CA ARG A 97 -4.63 -10.78 5.91
C ARG A 97 -4.82 -12.23 5.45
N GLN A 98 -5.44 -12.46 4.30
CA GLN A 98 -5.60 -13.79 3.71
C GLN A 98 -4.41 -14.21 2.84
N PHE A 99 -3.58 -13.25 2.45
CA PHE A 99 -2.34 -13.51 1.70
C PHE A 99 -1.22 -13.81 2.69
N THR A 100 -0.77 -15.05 2.74
CA THR A 100 0.23 -15.55 3.70
C THR A 100 1.67 -15.47 3.20
N GLN A 101 1.85 -15.15 1.93
CA GLN A 101 3.16 -15.00 1.31
C GLN A 101 3.81 -13.67 1.72
N PRO A 102 5.16 -13.57 1.67
CA PRO A 102 5.87 -12.36 2.05
C PRO A 102 5.45 -11.11 1.25
N VAL A 103 5.20 -10.01 1.96
CA VAL A 103 4.90 -8.70 1.38
C VAL A 103 5.99 -7.71 1.74
N VAL A 104 6.59 -7.12 0.72
CA VAL A 104 7.57 -6.05 0.84
C VAL A 104 6.88 -4.72 0.60
N ALA A 105 6.99 -3.77 1.54
CA ALA A 105 6.56 -2.40 1.32
C ALA A 105 7.75 -1.51 0.97
N VAL A 106 7.59 -0.66 -0.05
CA VAL A 106 8.62 0.28 -0.50
C VAL A 106 8.11 1.71 -0.36
N THR A 107 8.83 2.54 0.40
CA THR A 107 8.57 3.98 0.52
C THR A 107 9.85 4.79 0.40
N GLY A 108 9.72 6.11 0.35
CA GLY A 108 10.81 7.08 0.27
C GLY A 108 10.41 8.34 -0.48
N SER A 109 11.27 9.34 -0.48
CA SER A 109 11.01 10.60 -1.18
C SER A 109 11.18 10.44 -2.68
N CYS A 110 12.20 9.71 -3.15
CA CYS A 110 12.40 9.34 -4.54
C CYS A 110 12.86 7.88 -4.67
N GLY A 111 12.86 7.34 -5.89
CA GLY A 111 13.35 5.98 -6.17
C GLY A 111 12.39 4.83 -5.81
N LYS A 112 11.22 5.09 -5.24
CA LYS A 112 10.23 4.05 -4.88
C LYS A 112 9.88 3.12 -6.03
N THR A 113 9.41 3.69 -7.14
CA THR A 113 8.97 2.94 -8.32
C THR A 113 10.13 2.15 -8.94
N SER A 114 11.33 2.76 -9.04
CA SER A 114 12.52 2.06 -9.55
C SER A 114 12.88 0.87 -8.67
N THR A 115 12.90 1.04 -7.35
CA THR A 115 13.18 -0.03 -6.39
C THR A 115 12.12 -1.13 -6.45
N LYS A 116 10.85 -0.78 -6.52
CA LYS A 116 9.74 -1.74 -6.70
C LYS A 116 9.90 -2.55 -7.98
N GLU A 117 10.22 -1.90 -9.12
CA GLU A 117 10.42 -2.62 -10.38
C GLU A 117 11.65 -3.53 -10.36
N MET A 118 12.77 -3.09 -9.74
CA MET A 118 13.94 -3.94 -9.55
C MET A 118 13.61 -5.18 -8.71
N LEU A 119 12.89 -4.99 -7.59
CA LEU A 119 12.46 -6.11 -6.75
C LEU A 119 11.54 -7.06 -7.51
N ARG A 120 10.58 -6.53 -8.28
CA ARG A 120 9.70 -7.34 -9.12
C ARG A 120 10.48 -8.18 -10.13
N CYS A 121 11.48 -7.58 -10.79
CA CYS A 121 12.33 -8.31 -11.73
C CYS A 121 13.16 -9.42 -11.05
N ILE A 122 13.70 -9.16 -9.86
CA ILE A 122 14.52 -10.12 -9.11
C ILE A 122 13.66 -11.27 -8.58
N LEU A 123 12.44 -10.98 -8.10
CA LEU A 123 11.52 -11.97 -7.53
C LEU A 123 10.78 -12.79 -8.61
N GLY A 124 10.80 -12.33 -9.86
CA GLY A 124 10.29 -13.08 -11.00
C GLY A 124 8.78 -12.97 -11.23
N ASP A 125 8.24 -13.84 -12.07
CA ASP A 125 6.88 -13.76 -12.61
C ASP A 125 5.79 -14.06 -11.57
N THR A 126 6.11 -14.73 -10.47
CA THR A 126 5.19 -14.98 -9.36
C THR A 126 5.11 -13.81 -8.37
N CYS A 127 5.81 -12.70 -8.64
CA CYS A 127 5.77 -11.49 -7.82
C CYS A 127 4.64 -10.56 -8.25
N HIS A 128 3.64 -10.37 -7.37
CA HIS A 128 2.65 -9.32 -7.54
C HIS A 128 3.23 -7.97 -7.12
N ALA A 129 3.03 -6.91 -7.91
CA ALA A 129 3.57 -5.60 -7.57
C ALA A 129 2.59 -4.47 -7.92
N THR A 130 2.70 -3.36 -7.20
CA THR A 130 1.97 -2.12 -7.50
C THR A 130 2.14 -1.73 -8.97
N ALA A 131 1.04 -1.58 -9.69
CA ALA A 131 1.04 -1.14 -11.08
C ALA A 131 1.34 0.37 -11.16
N GLY A 132 2.31 0.75 -12.01
CA GLY A 132 2.67 2.16 -12.17
C GLY A 132 2.97 2.84 -10.84
N ASN A 133 2.27 3.93 -10.56
CA ASN A 133 2.36 4.73 -9.33
C ASN A 133 1.08 4.66 -8.45
N TRP A 134 0.37 3.55 -8.48
CA TRP A 134 -0.84 3.34 -7.68
C TRP A 134 -0.51 3.11 -6.19
N ASN A 135 0.11 4.11 -5.57
CA ASN A 135 0.76 4.05 -4.27
C ASN A 135 0.06 4.84 -3.16
N ASN A 136 -1.14 5.37 -3.43
CA ASN A 136 -1.96 6.17 -2.50
C ASN A 136 -3.12 5.38 -1.88
N LEU A 137 -4.01 6.06 -1.13
CA LEU A 137 -5.16 5.48 -0.43
C LEU A 137 -6.21 4.81 -1.35
N ILE A 138 -6.16 5.05 -2.66
CA ILE A 138 -7.00 4.37 -3.66
C ILE A 138 -6.19 3.26 -4.35
N GLY A 139 -4.97 3.56 -4.75
CA GLY A 139 -4.14 2.65 -5.54
C GLY A 139 -3.64 1.43 -4.77
N VAL A 140 -3.29 1.60 -3.49
CA VAL A 140 -2.86 0.48 -2.64
C VAL A 140 -3.98 -0.54 -2.43
N PRO A 141 -5.22 -0.18 -2.06
CA PRO A 141 -6.34 -1.11 -2.07
C PRO A 141 -6.49 -1.88 -3.37
N MET A 142 -6.47 -1.18 -4.51
CA MET A 142 -6.61 -1.83 -5.82
C MET A 142 -5.48 -2.83 -6.11
N THR A 143 -4.26 -2.54 -5.66
CA THR A 143 -3.14 -3.49 -5.73
C THR A 143 -3.39 -4.70 -4.82
N LEU A 144 -3.84 -4.49 -3.58
CA LEU A 144 -4.10 -5.57 -2.62
C LEU A 144 -5.25 -6.49 -3.04
N PHE A 145 -6.24 -5.98 -3.77
CA PHE A 145 -7.32 -6.81 -4.34
C PHE A 145 -6.84 -7.79 -5.42
N GLY A 146 -5.67 -7.56 -6.00
CA GLY A 146 -5.01 -8.47 -6.94
C GLY A 146 -4.20 -9.59 -6.28
N LEU A 147 -4.13 -9.66 -4.95
CA LEU A 147 -3.40 -10.71 -4.25
C LEU A 147 -4.09 -12.07 -4.40
N ASP A 148 -3.33 -13.07 -4.85
CA ASP A 148 -3.78 -14.45 -5.04
C ASP A 148 -2.69 -15.43 -4.57
N PRO A 149 -2.84 -16.04 -3.39
CA PRO A 149 -1.84 -16.96 -2.86
C PRO A 149 -1.69 -18.27 -3.65
N SER A 150 -2.58 -18.53 -4.61
CA SER A 150 -2.50 -19.71 -5.45
C SER A 150 -1.49 -19.62 -6.59
N CYS A 151 -1.09 -18.39 -6.96
CA CYS A 151 -0.19 -18.14 -8.09
C CYS A 151 0.89 -17.10 -7.83
N GLN A 152 0.92 -16.51 -6.63
CA GLN A 152 1.89 -15.47 -6.25
C GLN A 152 2.67 -15.90 -5.02
N ASP A 153 4.00 -15.87 -5.11
CA ASP A 153 4.92 -16.22 -4.01
C ASP A 153 5.36 -14.99 -3.21
N PHE A 154 5.24 -13.79 -3.81
CA PHE A 154 5.66 -12.52 -3.22
C PHE A 154 4.73 -11.40 -3.63
N ALA A 155 4.68 -10.34 -2.81
CA ALA A 155 4.11 -9.07 -3.23
C ALA A 155 5.04 -7.90 -2.88
N VAL A 156 5.13 -6.90 -3.79
CA VAL A 156 5.90 -5.66 -3.60
C VAL A 156 4.95 -4.48 -3.73
N ILE A 157 4.66 -3.82 -2.62
CA ILE A 157 3.69 -2.75 -2.53
C ILE A 157 4.42 -1.41 -2.38
N GLU A 158 4.23 -0.51 -3.34
CA GLU A 158 4.72 0.86 -3.24
C GLU A 158 3.76 1.69 -2.39
N ALA A 159 4.28 2.45 -1.40
CA ALA A 159 3.54 3.36 -0.55
C ALA A 159 4.05 4.79 -0.68
N GLY A 160 3.20 5.67 -1.17
CA GLY A 160 3.43 7.11 -1.31
C GLY A 160 2.40 7.91 -0.52
N ILE A 161 2.76 9.14 -0.16
CA ILE A 161 1.88 10.07 0.57
C ILE A 161 1.81 11.40 -0.14
N ASN A 162 0.67 12.05 -0.01
CA ASN A 162 0.48 13.45 -0.38
C ASN A 162 0.17 14.31 0.86
N GLN A 163 -0.45 13.73 1.89
CA GLN A 163 -0.86 14.43 3.10
C GLN A 163 -0.43 13.68 4.37
N SER A 164 -0.42 14.40 5.49
CA SER A 164 -0.17 13.81 6.81
C SER A 164 -1.30 12.84 7.20
N GLY A 165 -0.94 11.71 7.82
CA GLY A 165 -1.85 10.65 8.25
C GLY A 165 -2.10 9.54 7.22
N GLU A 166 -1.79 9.77 5.93
CA GLU A 166 -2.00 8.76 4.88
C GLU A 166 -1.12 7.51 5.09
N MET A 167 0.13 7.70 5.52
CA MET A 167 1.05 6.57 5.67
C MET A 167 0.63 5.61 6.78
N ALA A 168 -0.02 6.10 7.84
CA ALA A 168 -0.57 5.24 8.88
C ALA A 168 -1.66 4.30 8.32
N ALA A 169 -2.59 4.84 7.53
CA ALA A 169 -3.63 4.07 6.88
C ALA A 169 -3.04 3.05 5.89
N LEU A 170 -2.07 3.46 5.05
CA LEU A 170 -1.35 2.57 4.13
C LEU A 170 -0.62 1.45 4.88
N GLY A 171 0.07 1.77 5.97
CA GLY A 171 0.77 0.78 6.79
C GLY A 171 -0.17 -0.26 7.40
N GLN A 172 -1.35 0.17 7.88
CA GLN A 172 -2.39 -0.73 8.39
C GLN A 172 -2.97 -1.66 7.32
N MET A 173 -3.13 -1.15 6.09
CA MET A 173 -3.60 -1.95 4.96
C MET A 173 -2.55 -2.97 4.52
N ILE A 174 -1.32 -2.53 4.29
CA ILE A 174 -0.24 -3.33 3.73
C ILE A 174 0.28 -4.36 4.74
N ARG A 175 0.49 -3.95 5.99
CA ARG A 175 1.06 -4.77 7.07
C ARG A 175 2.23 -5.62 6.57
N ALA A 176 3.27 -4.94 6.09
CA ALA A 176 4.40 -5.54 5.40
C ALA A 176 5.22 -6.47 6.31
N ASP A 177 5.77 -7.54 5.71
CA ASP A 177 6.71 -8.46 6.36
C ASP A 177 8.16 -7.97 6.24
N LEU A 178 8.45 -7.10 5.27
CA LEU A 178 9.71 -6.40 5.07
C LEU A 178 9.43 -4.98 4.57
N ASN A 179 10.13 -4.00 5.11
CA ASN A 179 10.01 -2.61 4.70
C ASN A 179 11.31 -2.12 4.05
N VAL A 180 11.19 -1.31 3.01
CA VAL A 180 12.31 -0.66 2.34
C VAL A 180 12.06 0.84 2.32
N LEU A 181 12.97 1.60 2.91
CA LEU A 181 13.06 3.04 2.77
C LEU A 181 14.15 3.38 1.76
N THR A 182 13.80 4.01 0.66
CA THR A 182 14.81 4.38 -0.35
C THR A 182 15.63 5.58 0.11
N ASN A 183 14.99 6.63 0.57
CA ASN A 183 15.61 7.84 1.14
C ASN A 183 14.59 8.75 1.83
N ILE A 184 15.10 9.75 2.57
CA ILE A 184 14.36 10.92 3.01
C ILE A 184 14.92 12.14 2.27
N GLY A 185 14.05 13.00 1.78
CA GLY A 185 14.41 14.22 1.08
C GLY A 185 13.21 15.15 0.90
N ALA A 186 13.42 16.26 0.26
CA ALA A 186 12.52 17.41 0.17
C ALA A 186 11.19 17.22 -0.60
N ALA A 187 10.82 15.99 -0.97
CA ALA A 187 9.55 15.72 -1.62
C ALA A 187 8.37 16.03 -0.68
N HIS A 188 7.37 16.78 -1.17
CA HIS A 188 6.17 17.18 -0.42
C HIS A 188 6.44 18.16 0.76
N LEU A 189 7.54 18.93 0.71
CA LEU A 189 7.86 19.94 1.75
C LEU A 189 6.74 20.95 1.94
N GLU A 190 6.05 21.34 0.86
CA GLU A 190 4.93 22.31 0.93
C GLU A 190 3.77 21.83 1.82
N LEU A 191 3.57 20.50 1.90
CA LEU A 191 2.47 19.89 2.64
C LEU A 191 2.88 19.40 4.03
N LEU A 192 4.13 18.96 4.21
CA LEU A 192 4.62 18.37 5.46
C LEU A 192 5.57 19.29 6.23
N GLY A 193 6.01 20.40 5.63
CA GLY A 193 6.74 21.50 6.26
C GLY A 193 8.23 21.26 6.49
N SER A 194 8.67 20.02 6.74
CA SER A 194 10.09 19.70 6.98
C SER A 194 10.43 18.25 6.64
N GLU A 195 11.71 17.98 6.36
CA GLU A 195 12.20 16.61 6.18
C GLU A 195 12.00 15.72 7.43
N ALA A 196 12.09 16.31 8.62
CA ALA A 196 11.81 15.59 9.86
C ALA A 196 10.36 15.12 9.93
N ASN A 197 9.41 15.93 9.48
CA ASN A 197 8.00 15.56 9.39
C ASN A 197 7.77 14.50 8.29
N ILE A 198 8.47 14.62 7.16
CA ILE A 198 8.44 13.60 6.08
C ILE A 198 8.96 12.27 6.61
N ALA A 199 10.06 12.27 7.36
CA ALA A 199 10.62 11.09 8.00
C ALA A 199 9.65 10.50 9.02
N ALA A 200 9.04 11.33 9.87
CA ALA A 200 8.04 10.91 10.85
C ALA A 200 6.84 10.24 10.19
N GLU A 201 6.27 10.88 9.16
CA GLU A 201 5.13 10.35 8.43
C GLU A 201 5.48 9.01 7.75
N LYS A 202 6.58 8.94 6.99
CA LYS A 202 6.99 7.70 6.31
C LYS A 202 7.32 6.56 7.29
N SER A 203 7.80 6.85 8.51
CA SER A 203 8.07 5.85 9.54
C SER A 203 6.81 5.10 9.99
N LEU A 204 5.63 5.68 9.81
CA LEU A 204 4.35 5.07 10.15
C LEU A 204 4.08 3.80 9.34
N LEU A 205 4.61 3.69 8.12
CA LEU A 205 4.55 2.44 7.35
C LEU A 205 5.14 1.27 8.14
N VAL A 206 6.34 1.48 8.70
CA VAL A 206 7.05 0.45 9.48
C VAL A 206 6.41 0.20 10.84
N ARG A 207 5.87 1.25 11.47
CA ARG A 207 5.20 1.12 12.79
C ARG A 207 3.92 0.31 12.71
N HIS A 208 3.24 0.31 11.57
CA HIS A 208 2.03 -0.47 11.31
C HIS A 208 2.28 -1.78 10.56
N ALA A 209 3.53 -2.09 10.22
CA ALA A 209 3.93 -3.35 9.60
C ALA A 209 3.77 -4.55 10.55
N ALA A 210 4.02 -5.76 10.09
CA ALA A 210 4.06 -6.95 10.94
C ALA A 210 5.06 -6.76 12.09
N GLN A 211 4.74 -7.35 13.23
CA GLN A 211 5.60 -7.26 14.42
C GLN A 211 7.02 -7.70 14.07
N ASP A 212 8.01 -6.93 14.50
CA ASP A 212 9.44 -7.19 14.29
C ASP A 212 9.88 -7.30 12.81
N SER A 213 9.03 -6.85 11.87
CA SER A 213 9.38 -6.85 10.45
C SER A 213 10.64 -6.02 10.22
N PRO A 214 11.62 -6.53 9.46
CA PRO A 214 12.85 -5.80 9.15
C PRO A 214 12.58 -4.51 8.36
N LEU A 215 13.48 -3.54 8.52
CA LEU A 215 13.51 -2.30 7.77
C LEU A 215 14.87 -2.14 7.09
N ILE A 216 14.92 -2.19 5.77
CA ILE A 216 16.10 -1.84 4.99
C ILE A 216 16.11 -0.33 4.75
N LEU A 217 17.20 0.34 5.10
CA LEU A 217 17.31 1.79 4.96
C LEU A 217 18.78 2.23 4.75
N PRO A 218 19.01 3.40 4.14
CA PRO A 218 20.32 4.01 4.09
C PRO A 218 20.70 4.63 5.46
N ALA A 219 22.01 4.66 5.76
CA ALA A 219 22.52 5.07 7.09
C ALA A 219 22.08 6.47 7.53
N GLU A 220 22.02 7.42 6.59
CA GLU A 220 21.60 8.80 6.86
C GLU A 220 20.18 8.90 7.40
N ALA A 221 19.31 7.95 7.10
CA ALA A 221 17.94 7.95 7.61
C ALA A 221 17.87 7.80 9.14
N LEU A 222 18.87 7.17 9.76
CA LEU A 222 18.98 7.06 11.22
C LEU A 222 19.26 8.41 11.91
N GLY A 223 19.63 9.45 11.18
CA GLY A 223 19.73 10.82 11.68
C GLY A 223 18.36 11.42 12.05
N TYR A 224 17.26 10.86 11.55
CA TYR A 224 15.91 11.31 11.92
C TYR A 224 15.40 10.54 13.15
N PRO A 225 14.91 11.22 14.22
CA PRO A 225 14.45 10.56 15.44
C PRO A 225 13.41 9.47 15.21
N ALA A 226 12.56 9.63 14.19
CA ALA A 226 11.52 8.66 13.84
C ALA A 226 12.09 7.30 13.40
N TYR A 227 13.22 7.29 12.69
CA TYR A 227 13.92 6.08 12.26
C TYR A 227 14.96 5.61 13.27
N ALA A 228 15.59 6.52 14.03
CA ALA A 228 16.43 6.15 15.16
C ALA A 228 15.68 5.28 16.18
N ALA A 229 14.39 5.57 16.40
CA ALA A 229 13.51 4.78 17.28
C ALA A 229 13.15 3.38 16.72
N LEU A 230 13.56 3.05 15.50
CA LEU A 230 13.36 1.76 14.82
C LEU A 230 14.69 1.06 14.49
N ALA A 231 15.79 1.50 15.11
CA ALA A 231 17.13 1.01 14.82
C ALA A 231 17.29 -0.49 15.08
N ASP A 232 16.61 -1.04 16.07
CA ASP A 232 16.58 -2.48 16.40
C ASP A 232 16.00 -3.35 15.27
N ARG A 233 15.21 -2.78 14.37
CA ARG A 233 14.64 -3.43 13.19
C ARG A 233 15.46 -3.16 11.93
N ALA A 234 16.42 -2.21 11.98
CA ALA A 234 17.12 -1.70 10.83
C ALA A 234 18.19 -2.65 10.28
N ILE A 235 18.13 -2.90 8.99
CA ILE A 235 19.20 -3.45 8.15
C ILE A 235 19.77 -2.26 7.38
N VAL A 236 20.92 -1.78 7.82
CA VAL A 236 21.52 -0.55 7.29
C VAL A 236 22.41 -0.88 6.08
N LEU A 237 22.16 -0.19 4.98
CA LEU A 237 23.03 -0.22 3.80
C LEU A 237 24.08 0.88 3.94
N LEU A 238 25.35 0.50 3.84
CA LEU A 238 26.51 1.38 3.95
C LEU A 238 27.39 1.23 2.72
N SER A 239 27.75 2.32 2.07
CA SER A 239 28.83 2.28 1.09
C SER A 239 30.19 2.15 1.77
N GLU A 240 31.21 1.67 1.04
CA GLU A 240 32.57 1.55 1.58
C GLU A 240 33.11 2.95 1.96
N GLY A 241 33.49 3.12 3.22
CA GLY A 241 33.98 4.40 3.77
C GLY A 241 32.94 5.28 4.44
N GLU A 242 31.66 4.93 4.40
CA GLU A 242 30.65 5.63 5.19
C GLU A 242 30.80 5.36 6.70
N PRO A 243 30.49 6.38 7.54
CA PRO A 243 30.58 6.21 8.98
C PRO A 243 29.57 5.18 9.49
N VAL A 244 30.02 4.32 10.38
CA VAL A 244 29.16 3.34 11.06
C VAL A 244 28.17 4.06 11.98
N PRO A 245 26.86 3.76 11.93
CA PRO A 245 25.90 4.33 12.85
C PRO A 245 26.26 4.05 14.31
N ALA A 246 26.08 5.03 15.18
CA ALA A 246 26.30 4.89 16.62
C ALA A 246 25.16 4.12 17.34
N LEU A 247 24.04 3.89 16.66
CA LEU A 247 22.88 3.19 17.21
C LEU A 247 23.01 1.67 17.01
N PRO A 248 22.52 0.85 17.98
CA PRO A 248 22.45 -0.59 17.79
C PRO A 248 21.42 -0.92 16.70
N VAL A 249 21.91 -1.39 15.56
CA VAL A 249 21.07 -1.79 14.43
C VAL A 249 21.01 -3.31 14.31
N ARG A 250 19.94 -3.85 13.73
CA ARG A 250 19.75 -5.29 13.55
C ARG A 250 20.85 -5.93 12.69
N LYS A 251 21.29 -5.23 11.64
CA LYS A 251 22.33 -5.69 10.72
C LYS A 251 22.93 -4.52 9.93
N MET A 252 24.19 -4.60 9.62
CA MET A 252 24.84 -3.74 8.62
C MET A 252 25.24 -4.55 7.38
N VAL A 253 25.00 -3.98 6.21
CA VAL A 253 25.38 -4.55 4.93
C VAL A 253 26.22 -3.52 4.20
N TYR A 254 27.50 -3.84 4.00
CA TYR A 254 28.41 -3.00 3.24
C TYR A 254 28.30 -3.33 1.76
N TYR A 255 28.33 -2.30 0.94
CA TYR A 255 28.38 -2.46 -0.51
C TYR A 255 29.45 -1.57 -1.12
N LYS A 256 29.99 -2.02 -2.24
CA LYS A 256 30.81 -1.22 -3.13
C LYS A 256 30.52 -1.58 -4.57
N ILE A 257 30.75 -0.64 -5.44
CA ILE A 257 30.64 -0.86 -6.89
C ILE A 257 32.07 -0.90 -7.43
N VAL A 258 32.45 -2.05 -7.98
CA VAL A 258 33.78 -2.27 -8.62
C VAL A 258 33.49 -2.66 -10.06
N GLU A 259 34.01 -1.87 -11.01
CA GLU A 259 33.85 -2.12 -12.46
C GLU A 259 32.38 -2.45 -12.85
N GLN A 260 31.44 -1.67 -12.37
CA GLN A 260 29.98 -1.86 -12.54
C GLN A 260 29.40 -3.11 -11.86
N THR A 261 30.17 -3.80 -11.01
CA THR A 261 29.69 -4.95 -10.23
C THR A 261 29.43 -4.54 -8.79
N LEU A 262 28.23 -4.88 -8.29
CA LEU A 262 27.87 -4.70 -6.88
C LEU A 262 28.49 -5.82 -6.04
N CYS A 263 29.36 -5.45 -5.10
CA CYS A 263 29.93 -6.36 -4.12
C CYS A 263 29.27 -6.13 -2.76
N LEU A 264 28.81 -7.20 -2.10
CA LEU A 264 28.17 -7.14 -0.80
C LEU A 264 29.02 -7.81 0.27
N GLY A 265 29.14 -7.15 1.43
CA GLY A 265 29.68 -7.72 2.64
C GLY A 265 28.70 -7.50 3.80
N SER A 266 28.65 -8.37 4.80
CA SER A 266 27.80 -8.21 5.98
C SER A 266 28.60 -8.45 7.26
N GLN A 267 28.33 -7.63 8.29
CA GLN A 267 28.78 -7.86 9.66
C GLN A 267 27.56 -8.02 10.56
N SER A 268 27.59 -9.03 11.41
CA SER A 268 26.58 -9.22 12.49
C SER A 268 27.16 -8.68 13.78
N TYR A 269 26.42 -7.86 14.50
CA TYR A 269 26.77 -7.32 15.83
C TYR A 269 25.89 -7.93 16.89
#